data_059e48c5eb50a4304a7368733eca2f3f
#
_entry.id   059e48c5eb50a4304a7368733eca2f3f
#
_cell.length_a   1.000
_cell.length_b   1.000
_cell.length_c   1.000
_cell.angle_alpha   90.00
_cell.angle_beta   90.00
_cell.angle_gamma   90.00
#
_symmetry.space_group_name_H-M   'P 1'
#
loop_
_entity.id
_entity.type
_entity.pdbx_description
1 polymer ?
#
loop_
_entity_poly.entity_id
_entity_poly.type
_entity_poly.pdbx_seq_one_letter_code
_entity_poly.pdbx_strand_id
1 'polypeptide(L)'
;MGESIDRMATMIELLAGDIVRELSDVSHDVLNQPVDVPEANSLFAIATHLKASGRVWTLVAAGGRDIPRDRDAEFVATGTFEELKADYDKWLGEMHDVLDGMPDEELSRPTGVAAYRPNLGVDDMTVEHALLHCLDHMGIHFGHIQVTKQFLSGGLGAE
;
A
#
# COMPACT_ATOMS: atom_id res chain seq x y z
N MET A 1 -1.49 1.98 25.19
CA MET A 1 -1.23 2.48 23.85
C MET A 1 0.16 2.04 23.50
N GLY A 2 0.29 1.25 22.44
CA GLY A 2 1.57 0.65 22.04
C GLY A 2 2.39 1.65 21.24
N GLU A 3 3.50 2.16 21.81
CA GLU A 3 4.37 3.11 21.12
C GLU A 3 4.93 2.58 19.79
N SER A 4 5.16 1.25 19.67
CA SER A 4 5.71 0.64 18.45
C SER A 4 4.66 0.55 17.36
N ILE A 5 3.42 0.18 17.70
CA ILE A 5 2.30 0.14 16.75
C ILE A 5 1.96 1.54 16.27
N ASP A 6 1.91 2.54 17.17
CA ASP A 6 1.64 3.94 16.81
C ASP A 6 2.70 4.48 15.84
N ARG A 7 3.99 4.14 16.05
CA ARG A 7 5.07 4.53 15.14
C ARG A 7 4.92 3.88 13.76
N MET A 8 4.56 2.59 13.71
CA MET A 8 4.33 1.90 12.44
C MET A 8 3.12 2.48 11.69
N ALA A 9 2.00 2.71 12.40
CA ALA A 9 0.82 3.36 11.83
C ALA A 9 1.13 4.75 11.27
N THR A 10 1.86 5.58 12.03
CA THR A 10 2.32 6.89 11.57
C THR A 10 3.17 6.80 10.31
N MET A 11 4.09 5.83 10.23
CA MET A 11 4.92 5.65 9.03
C MET A 11 4.13 5.18 7.83
N ILE A 12 3.12 4.32 8.02
CA ILE A 12 2.20 3.90 6.95
C ILE A 12 1.41 5.11 6.44
N GLU A 13 0.87 5.93 7.35
CA GLU A 13 0.14 7.16 7.01
C GLU A 13 1.02 8.15 6.23
N LEU A 14 2.26 8.39 6.67
CA LEU A 14 3.20 9.26 5.99
C LEU A 14 3.51 8.78 4.57
N LEU A 15 3.80 7.48 4.38
CA LEU A 15 4.03 6.91 3.06
C LEU A 15 2.80 6.97 2.15
N ALA A 16 1.62 6.71 2.70
CA ALA A 16 0.36 6.84 1.97
C ALA A 16 0.13 8.30 1.52
N GLY A 17 0.40 9.26 2.40
CA GLY A 17 0.36 10.69 2.09
C GLY A 17 1.37 11.10 1.03
N ASP A 18 2.58 10.53 1.05
CA ASP A 18 3.61 10.78 0.03
C ASP A 18 3.19 10.24 -1.34
N ILE A 19 2.60 9.05 -1.40
CA ILE A 19 2.06 8.45 -2.63
C ILE A 19 0.97 9.35 -3.23
N VAL A 20 -0.01 9.76 -2.42
CA VAL A 20 -1.09 10.65 -2.87
C VAL A 20 -0.53 12.00 -3.34
N ARG A 21 0.42 12.57 -2.61
CA ARG A 21 1.07 13.84 -2.99
C ARG A 21 1.85 13.72 -4.30
N GLU A 22 2.58 12.61 -4.50
CA GLU A 22 3.33 12.36 -5.74
C GLU A 22 2.43 12.32 -6.98
N LEU A 23 1.19 11.88 -6.82
CA LEU A 23 0.22 11.77 -7.91
C LEU A 23 -0.68 12.99 -8.09
N SER A 24 -0.63 13.98 -7.19
CA SER A 24 -1.57 15.11 -7.15
C SER A 24 -1.46 16.07 -8.35
N ASP A 25 -0.33 16.12 -9.01
CA ASP A 25 -0.06 16.95 -10.19
C ASP A 25 -0.10 16.17 -11.51
N VAL A 26 -0.42 14.88 -11.46
CA VAL A 26 -0.49 14.01 -12.64
C VAL A 26 -1.83 14.18 -13.34
N SER A 27 -1.82 14.42 -14.66
CA SER A 27 -3.07 14.50 -15.43
C SER A 27 -3.80 13.16 -15.46
N HIS A 28 -5.13 13.21 -15.64
CA HIS A 28 -5.96 12.00 -15.72
C HIS A 28 -5.45 11.01 -16.78
N ASP A 29 -5.04 11.50 -17.94
CA ASP A 29 -4.56 10.66 -19.03
C ASP A 29 -3.25 9.95 -18.65
N VAL A 30 -2.29 10.67 -18.07
CA VAL A 30 -1.00 10.11 -17.64
C VAL A 30 -1.20 9.15 -16.45
N LEU A 31 -2.11 9.46 -15.53
CA LEU A 31 -2.43 8.61 -14.37
C LEU A 31 -2.88 7.21 -14.79
N ASN A 32 -3.66 7.13 -15.88
CA ASN A 32 -4.21 5.89 -16.41
C ASN A 32 -3.45 5.32 -17.61
N GLN A 33 -2.36 5.97 -18.04
CA GLN A 33 -1.62 5.57 -19.24
C GLN A 33 -0.95 4.22 -19.03
N PRO A 34 -1.20 3.24 -19.91
CA PRO A 34 -0.42 2.01 -19.94
C PRO A 34 1.05 2.31 -20.21
N VAL A 35 1.94 1.59 -19.53
CA VAL A 35 3.38 1.69 -19.76
C VAL A 35 3.80 0.62 -20.76
N ASP A 36 4.48 1.02 -21.83
CA ASP A 36 4.95 0.09 -22.89
C ASP A 36 6.23 -0.65 -22.43
N VAL A 37 6.12 -1.34 -21.32
CA VAL A 37 7.14 -2.24 -20.77
C VAL A 37 6.44 -3.50 -20.27
N PRO A 38 6.94 -4.72 -20.59
CA PRO A 38 6.33 -5.94 -20.11
C PRO A 38 6.15 -5.93 -18.57
N GLU A 39 4.98 -6.35 -18.12
CA GLU A 39 4.61 -6.42 -16.69
C GLU A 39 4.52 -5.07 -15.95
N ALA A 40 4.69 -3.93 -16.65
CA ALA A 40 4.51 -2.62 -16.04
C ALA A 40 3.02 -2.24 -15.97
N ASN A 41 2.67 -1.50 -14.93
CA ASN A 41 1.31 -1.06 -14.66
C ASN A 41 1.21 0.47 -14.73
N SER A 42 -0.01 0.99 -15.00
CA SER A 42 -0.27 2.42 -14.91
C SER A 42 -0.05 2.94 -13.48
N LEU A 43 0.16 4.24 -13.33
CA LEU A 43 0.29 4.88 -12.02
C LEU A 43 -0.94 4.62 -11.14
N PHE A 44 -2.15 4.70 -11.74
CA PHE A 44 -3.40 4.42 -11.03
C PHE A 44 -3.47 2.97 -10.54
N ALA A 45 -3.10 2.01 -11.38
CA ALA A 45 -3.11 0.59 -11.01
C ALA A 45 -2.10 0.28 -9.88
N ILE A 46 -0.88 0.84 -9.94
CA ILE A 46 0.11 0.66 -8.87
C ILE A 46 -0.41 1.23 -7.56
N ALA A 47 -0.97 2.44 -7.56
CA ALA A 47 -1.50 3.06 -6.36
C ALA A 47 -2.73 2.33 -5.81
N THR A 48 -3.60 1.82 -6.68
CA THR A 48 -4.74 0.97 -6.30
C THR A 48 -4.27 -0.33 -5.64
N HIS A 49 -3.24 -0.97 -6.22
CA HIS A 49 -2.62 -2.16 -5.65
C HIS A 49 -2.03 -1.88 -4.26
N LEU A 50 -1.34 -0.77 -4.08
CA LEU A 50 -0.78 -0.39 -2.78
C LEU A 50 -1.85 -0.21 -1.71
N LYS A 51 -2.92 0.52 -2.00
CA LYS A 51 -4.05 0.70 -1.09
C LYS A 51 -4.70 -0.64 -0.74
N ALA A 52 -4.97 -1.49 -1.74
CA ALA A 52 -5.58 -2.79 -1.51
C ALA A 52 -4.67 -3.72 -0.69
N SER A 53 -3.36 -3.72 -0.96
CA SER A 53 -2.37 -4.46 -0.17
C SER A 53 -2.28 -3.91 1.26
N GLY A 54 -2.23 -2.59 1.43
CA GLY A 54 -2.23 -1.96 2.75
C GLY A 54 -3.43 -2.38 3.60
N ARG A 55 -4.63 -2.44 3.01
CA ARG A 55 -5.82 -2.95 3.70
C ARG A 55 -5.67 -4.41 4.14
N VAL A 56 -5.05 -5.25 3.34
CA VAL A 56 -4.80 -6.65 3.74
C VAL A 56 -3.90 -6.71 4.98
N TRP A 57 -2.82 -5.96 5.00
CA TRP A 57 -1.86 -6.03 6.10
C TRP A 57 -2.33 -5.33 7.37
N THR A 58 -3.01 -4.19 7.24
CA THR A 58 -3.48 -3.43 8.41
C THR A 58 -4.84 -3.90 8.94
N LEU A 59 -5.80 -4.19 8.04
CA LEU A 59 -7.17 -4.49 8.46
C LEU A 59 -7.42 -5.99 8.60
N VAL A 60 -6.92 -6.81 7.65
CA VAL A 60 -7.13 -8.25 7.68
C VAL A 60 -6.10 -8.91 8.61
N ALA A 61 -4.82 -8.77 8.34
CA ALA A 61 -3.78 -9.44 9.12
C ALA A 61 -3.67 -8.88 10.54
N ALA A 62 -3.48 -7.58 10.71
CA ALA A 62 -3.37 -6.99 12.04
C ALA A 62 -4.73 -6.86 12.73
N GLY A 63 -5.77 -6.45 12.01
CA GLY A 63 -7.10 -6.18 12.57
C GLY A 63 -8.05 -7.37 12.65
N GLY A 64 -7.73 -8.49 12.00
CA GLY A 64 -8.60 -9.67 11.97
C GLY A 64 -9.93 -9.48 11.23
N ARG A 65 -10.04 -8.45 10.38
CA ARG A 65 -11.24 -8.18 9.57
C ARG A 65 -11.32 -9.14 8.40
N ASP A 66 -12.53 -9.56 8.04
CA ASP A 66 -12.78 -10.32 6.80
C ASP A 66 -13.13 -9.35 5.67
N ILE A 67 -12.19 -9.12 4.77
CA ILE A 67 -12.33 -8.19 3.65
C ILE A 67 -11.99 -8.93 2.36
N PRO A 68 -12.94 -9.07 1.41
CA PRO A 68 -12.66 -9.70 0.13
C PRO A 68 -11.67 -8.86 -0.68
N ARG A 69 -10.80 -9.53 -1.44
CA ARG A 69 -9.83 -8.90 -2.34
C ARG A 69 -9.90 -9.52 -3.72
N ASP A 70 -10.04 -8.68 -4.73
CA ASP A 70 -9.84 -9.05 -6.14
C ASP A 70 -8.51 -8.46 -6.62
N ARG A 71 -7.46 -9.29 -6.54
CA ARG A 71 -6.10 -8.85 -6.89
C ARG A 71 -5.95 -8.57 -8.38
N ASP A 72 -6.63 -9.32 -9.24
CA ASP A 72 -6.50 -9.15 -10.69
C ASP A 72 -7.14 -7.84 -11.15
N ALA A 73 -8.24 -7.43 -10.52
CA ALA A 73 -8.88 -6.14 -10.78
C ALA A 73 -7.99 -4.95 -10.42
N GLU A 74 -7.07 -5.07 -9.44
CA GLU A 74 -6.18 -3.99 -9.05
C GLU A 74 -5.26 -3.55 -10.20
N PHE A 75 -4.78 -4.49 -11.02
CA PHE A 75 -3.81 -4.23 -12.09
C PHE A 75 -4.41 -3.72 -13.39
N VAL A 76 -5.73 -3.75 -13.51
CA VAL A 76 -6.48 -3.18 -14.65
C VAL A 76 -7.32 -1.97 -14.23
N ALA A 77 -7.16 -1.51 -13.00
CA ALA A 77 -7.92 -0.39 -12.46
C ALA A 77 -7.58 0.92 -13.17
N THR A 78 -8.60 1.71 -13.41
CA THR A 78 -8.53 3.09 -13.92
C THR A 78 -9.48 3.97 -13.11
N GLY A 79 -9.21 5.27 -13.05
CA GLY A 79 -10.06 6.21 -12.33
C GLY A 79 -9.47 7.61 -12.24
N THR A 80 -10.06 8.43 -11.40
CA THR A 80 -9.63 9.81 -11.15
C THR A 80 -8.71 9.89 -9.92
N PHE A 81 -7.95 10.96 -9.84
CA PHE A 81 -7.13 11.24 -8.65
C PHE A 81 -8.01 11.42 -7.40
N GLU A 82 -9.16 12.06 -7.54
CA GLU A 82 -10.11 12.29 -6.44
C GLU A 82 -10.66 10.98 -5.87
N GLU A 83 -11.00 10.02 -6.73
CA GLU A 83 -11.42 8.67 -6.31
C GLU A 83 -10.29 7.95 -5.58
N LEU A 84 -9.09 7.99 -6.14
CA LEU A 84 -7.91 7.38 -5.52
C LEU A 84 -7.63 7.98 -4.14
N LYS A 85 -7.63 9.32 -4.04
CA LYS A 85 -7.43 10.03 -2.77
C LYS A 85 -8.49 9.65 -1.74
N ALA A 86 -9.77 9.65 -2.11
CA ALA A 86 -10.85 9.28 -1.22
C ALA A 86 -10.71 7.83 -0.71
N ASP A 87 -10.25 6.92 -1.56
CA ASP A 87 -9.99 5.53 -1.21
C ASP A 87 -8.83 5.39 -0.19
N TYR A 88 -7.77 6.20 -0.35
CA TYR A 88 -6.67 6.24 0.61
C TYR A 88 -7.12 6.83 1.95
N ASP A 89 -7.85 7.96 1.94
CA ASP A 89 -8.38 8.59 3.15
C ASP A 89 -9.27 7.61 3.93
N LYS A 90 -10.12 6.87 3.22
CA LYS A 90 -10.97 5.83 3.81
C LYS A 90 -10.15 4.70 4.45
N TRP A 91 -9.18 4.16 3.72
CA TRP A 91 -8.31 3.11 4.25
C TRP A 91 -7.57 3.55 5.50
N LEU A 92 -6.98 4.76 5.49
CA LEU A 92 -6.25 5.29 6.64
C LEU A 92 -7.16 5.48 7.85
N GLY A 93 -8.38 5.97 7.67
CA GLY A 93 -9.37 6.03 8.75
C GLY A 93 -9.71 4.65 9.32
N GLU A 94 -9.96 3.65 8.45
CA GLU A 94 -10.19 2.27 8.88
C GLU A 94 -8.98 1.64 9.58
N MET A 95 -7.75 2.00 9.18
CA MET A 95 -6.50 1.57 9.81
C MET A 95 -6.37 2.15 11.22
N HIS A 96 -6.64 3.43 11.41
CA HIS A 96 -6.64 4.06 12.72
C HIS A 96 -7.69 3.43 13.65
N ASP A 97 -8.90 3.15 13.15
CA ASP A 97 -9.94 2.43 13.92
C ASP A 97 -9.46 1.06 14.45
N VAL A 98 -8.51 0.43 13.77
CA VAL A 98 -7.96 -0.89 14.14
C VAL A 98 -6.74 -0.76 15.03
N LEU A 99 -5.79 0.11 14.69
CA LEU A 99 -4.47 0.14 15.31
C LEU A 99 -4.40 1.10 16.51
N ASP A 100 -5.21 2.17 16.53
CA ASP A 100 -5.22 3.11 17.63
C ASP A 100 -5.65 2.43 18.93
N GLY A 101 -4.78 2.53 19.92
CA GLY A 101 -5.03 1.89 21.21
C GLY A 101 -4.69 0.39 21.29
N MET A 102 -4.24 -0.22 20.19
CA MET A 102 -3.75 -1.61 20.21
C MET A 102 -2.44 -1.65 21.04
N PRO A 103 -2.32 -2.52 22.05
CA PRO A 103 -1.11 -2.61 22.86
C PRO A 103 0.01 -3.34 22.12
N ASP A 104 1.28 -3.00 22.42
CA ASP A 104 2.45 -3.60 21.78
C ASP A 104 2.57 -5.13 21.96
N GLU A 105 1.92 -5.69 23.00
CA GLU A 105 1.83 -7.13 23.21
C GLU A 105 1.17 -7.86 22.03
N GLU A 106 0.27 -7.19 21.31
CA GLU A 106 -0.37 -7.72 20.11
C GLU A 106 0.60 -7.94 18.94
N LEU A 107 1.74 -7.28 18.92
CA LEU A 107 2.76 -7.44 17.86
C LEU A 107 3.19 -8.90 17.66
N SER A 108 3.25 -9.68 18.72
CA SER A 108 3.62 -11.09 18.66
C SER A 108 2.46 -12.03 18.30
N ARG A 109 1.23 -11.52 18.22
CA ARG A 109 0.04 -12.33 17.90
C ARG A 109 0.10 -12.86 16.46
N PRO A 110 -0.08 -14.19 16.25
CA PRO A 110 -0.22 -14.75 14.91
C PRO A 110 -1.46 -14.17 14.20
N THR A 111 -1.33 -13.87 12.91
CA THR A 111 -2.40 -13.27 12.10
C THR A 111 -3.30 -14.32 11.43
N GLY A 112 -2.86 -15.59 11.37
CA GLY A 112 -3.49 -16.62 10.55
C GLY A 112 -3.22 -16.46 9.04
N VAL A 113 -2.40 -15.48 8.65
CA VAL A 113 -1.96 -15.27 7.28
C VAL A 113 -0.62 -15.95 7.09
N ALA A 114 -0.53 -16.82 6.06
CA ALA A 114 0.70 -17.55 5.75
C ALA A 114 1.86 -16.58 5.47
N ALA A 115 3.08 -16.99 5.85
CA ALA A 115 4.27 -16.19 5.64
C ALA A 115 4.46 -15.88 4.16
N TYR A 116 4.56 -14.59 3.85
CA TYR A 116 4.77 -14.09 2.49
C TYR A 116 6.14 -14.49 1.92
N ARG A 117 7.15 -14.57 2.79
CA ARG A 117 8.51 -14.99 2.41
C ARG A 117 8.89 -16.26 3.16
N PRO A 118 9.23 -17.35 2.47
CA PRO A 118 9.60 -18.61 3.11
C PRO A 118 10.80 -18.52 4.08
N ASN A 119 11.67 -17.51 3.90
CA ASN A 119 12.87 -17.27 4.73
C ASN A 119 12.59 -16.43 5.99
N LEU A 120 11.36 -16.07 6.28
CA LEU A 120 11.01 -15.46 7.58
C LEU A 120 11.17 -16.44 8.75
N GLY A 121 11.21 -17.74 8.47
CA GLY A 121 11.38 -18.76 9.52
C GLY A 121 10.16 -18.97 10.40
N VAL A 122 8.98 -18.51 9.95
CA VAL A 122 7.69 -18.68 10.61
C VAL A 122 6.66 -19.21 9.61
N ASP A 123 5.74 -20.04 10.07
CA ASP A 123 4.67 -20.55 9.22
C ASP A 123 3.60 -19.49 8.97
N ASP A 124 3.22 -18.75 10.02
CA ASP A 124 2.28 -17.65 9.98
C ASP A 124 2.96 -16.33 10.33
N MET A 125 2.51 -15.24 9.69
CA MET A 125 2.95 -13.91 10.03
C MET A 125 2.35 -13.45 11.37
N THR A 126 3.14 -12.76 12.17
CA THR A 126 2.64 -12.00 13.31
C THR A 126 2.13 -10.63 12.89
N VAL A 127 1.45 -9.91 13.78
CA VAL A 127 1.03 -8.53 13.54
C VAL A 127 2.23 -7.64 13.19
N GLU A 128 3.37 -7.79 13.90
CA GLU A 128 4.60 -7.07 13.58
C GLU A 128 5.09 -7.35 12.16
N HIS A 129 5.17 -8.62 11.77
CA HIS A 129 5.55 -8.99 10.41
C HIS A 129 4.63 -8.37 9.36
N ALA A 130 3.32 -8.34 9.61
CA ALA A 130 2.34 -7.76 8.69
C ALA A 130 2.52 -6.25 8.53
N LEU A 131 2.71 -5.51 9.62
CA LEU A 131 2.91 -4.06 9.59
C LEU A 131 4.27 -3.69 8.96
N LEU A 132 5.34 -4.40 9.29
CA LEU A 132 6.66 -4.21 8.66
C LEU A 132 6.62 -4.53 7.17
N HIS A 133 5.92 -5.61 6.77
CA HIS A 133 5.75 -5.93 5.37
C HIS A 133 4.93 -4.88 4.63
N CYS A 134 3.90 -4.31 5.26
CA CYS A 134 3.16 -3.18 4.69
C CYS A 134 4.10 -2.02 4.35
N LEU A 135 4.97 -1.63 5.27
CA LEU A 135 5.94 -0.55 5.08
C LEU A 135 6.95 -0.86 3.97
N ASP A 136 7.54 -2.07 3.98
CA ASP A 136 8.49 -2.52 2.94
C ASP A 136 7.84 -2.48 1.56
N HIS A 137 6.65 -3.04 1.42
CA HIS A 137 5.90 -3.10 0.18
C HIS A 137 5.50 -1.72 -0.34
N MET A 138 5.06 -0.83 0.55
CA MET A 138 4.73 0.55 0.18
C MET A 138 5.97 1.31 -0.29
N GLY A 139 7.10 1.16 0.38
CA GLY A 139 8.36 1.81 0.00
C GLY A 139 8.85 1.37 -1.38
N ILE A 140 8.81 0.05 -1.67
CA ILE A 140 9.20 -0.49 -2.97
C ILE A 140 8.31 0.08 -4.09
N HIS A 141 7.01 0.02 -3.93
CA HIS A 141 6.08 0.48 -4.97
C HIS A 141 5.97 2.01 -5.05
N PHE A 142 6.25 2.74 -3.98
CA PHE A 142 6.41 4.19 -4.08
C PHE A 142 7.57 4.56 -5.00
N GLY A 143 8.71 3.86 -4.90
CA GLY A 143 9.80 3.99 -5.85
C GLY A 143 9.37 3.66 -7.30
N HIS A 144 8.55 2.62 -7.50
CA HIS A 144 8.00 2.31 -8.82
C HIS A 144 7.10 3.45 -9.36
N ILE A 145 6.26 4.06 -8.53
CA ILE A 145 5.43 5.21 -8.91
C ILE A 145 6.32 6.38 -9.37
N GLN A 146 7.36 6.71 -8.61
CA GLN A 146 8.27 7.81 -8.94
C GLN A 146 8.99 7.58 -10.27
N VAL A 147 9.54 6.40 -10.49
CA VAL A 147 10.22 6.03 -11.75
C VAL A 147 9.24 6.01 -12.91
N THR A 148 8.06 5.43 -12.74
CA THR A 148 7.01 5.40 -13.78
C THR A 148 6.55 6.80 -14.15
N LYS A 149 6.32 7.68 -13.17
CA LYS A 149 5.97 9.08 -13.39
C LYS A 149 7.06 9.82 -14.20
N GLN A 150 8.34 9.65 -13.83
CA GLN A 150 9.47 10.24 -14.55
C GLN A 150 9.53 9.73 -15.99
N PHE A 151 9.34 8.43 -16.20
CA PHE A 151 9.31 7.82 -17.54
C PHE A 151 8.20 8.41 -18.40
N LEU A 152 6.97 8.45 -17.88
CA LEU A 152 5.81 8.98 -18.60
C LEU A 152 5.89 10.50 -18.86
N SER A 153 6.60 11.24 -18.02
CA SER A 153 6.85 12.69 -18.18
C SER A 153 8.00 13.01 -19.14
N GLY A 154 8.60 12.00 -19.79
CA GLY A 154 9.72 12.20 -20.73
C GLY A 154 11.08 12.47 -20.04
N GLY A 155 11.17 12.30 -18.72
CA GLY A 155 12.42 12.57 -17.96
C GLY A 155 13.52 11.52 -18.08
N LEU A 156 13.23 10.35 -18.62
CA LEU A 156 14.20 9.24 -18.77
C LEU A 156 14.54 8.91 -20.24
N GLY A 157 14.17 9.74 -21.19
CA GLY A 157 14.36 9.45 -22.62
C GLY A 157 14.65 10.66 -23.52
N ALA A 158 14.91 11.83 -22.95
CA ALA A 158 15.26 13.03 -23.71
C ALA A 158 16.78 13.25 -23.70
N GLU A 159 17.53 12.48 -24.51
CA GLU A 159 18.79 12.85 -25.13
C GLU A 159 18.71 12.63 -26.64
#